data_fc73457d6f581a0ca94d939fca875146
#
_entry.id   fc73457d6f581a0ca94d939fca875146
#
_cell.length_a   1.000
_cell.length_b   1.000
_cell.length_c   1.000
_cell.angle_alpha   90.00
_cell.angle_beta   90.00
_cell.angle_gamma   90.00
#
_symmetry.space_group_name_H-M   'P 1'
#
loop_
_entity.id
_entity.type
_entity.pdbx_description
1 polymer ?
#
loop_
_entity_poly.entity_id
_entity_poly.type
_entity_poly.pdbx_seq_one_letter_code
_entity_poly.pdbx_strand_id
1 'polypeptide(L)'
;VPAEASSGRAQGGRGQGWTTLADLRAQSLKAWGSGTQLRELLEPSDAYPRRRPLKRPTAATLRSDYAAARAWAAELFAATGHFTMETAEVGRTTIGSNLLPAAAVFETVEDEIAFVGRTRDAARFRGLAEELSALEPAFRAWALKRPLQLLELGGDALTAARVSLWLRDNPDPGIYVRQLSLPGVHTKFIEHHRKVIGELAEELRAGPPLLTDTGTDTAADDVLPDVAAEPGSLLGQAPARTPAARFAARHGFLHPPELVRFRALDPVTTLLGDARDLTLTAEAFSTLNLPVQRVIVTENLVNFLALPEHPGTLAIYGGGYGFSSLRDAGWLRSCEVVYWGDLDTHGFRILDQLRAVHPHVASVLMDEATLLAHRDAWGSEPSPSRAALTRLTDEEAIVFKSLGNDDYGSAVRLEQELIRWDWALERLLP
;
A
#
# COMPACT_ATOMS: atom_id res chain seq x y z
N VAL A 1 -0.20 36.59 -49.53
CA VAL A 1 -1.13 37.03 -48.47
C VAL A 1 -2.08 35.87 -48.19
N PRO A 2 -2.00 35.14 -47.09
CA PRO A 2 -3.05 34.23 -46.67
C PRO A 2 -3.94 34.90 -45.63
N ALA A 3 -5.25 34.72 -45.80
CA ALA A 3 -6.30 35.22 -44.93
C ALA A 3 -6.28 34.61 -43.53
N GLU A 4 -6.40 35.45 -42.53
CA GLU A 4 -6.59 35.09 -41.13
C GLU A 4 -7.99 34.54 -40.91
N ALA A 5 -8.07 33.28 -40.48
CA ALA A 5 -9.29 32.68 -39.96
C ALA A 5 -9.40 33.05 -38.48
N SER A 6 -10.29 33.96 -38.13
CA SER A 6 -10.65 34.32 -36.78
C SER A 6 -11.39 33.16 -36.11
N SER A 7 -10.70 32.47 -35.22
CA SER A 7 -11.32 31.52 -34.29
C SER A 7 -12.09 32.30 -33.22
N GLY A 8 -13.41 32.38 -33.36
CA GLY A 8 -14.30 32.88 -32.31
C GLY A 8 -14.24 32.04 -31.05
N ARG A 9 -13.43 32.43 -30.08
CA ARG A 9 -13.49 31.98 -28.72
C ARG A 9 -14.82 32.43 -28.12
N ALA A 10 -15.77 31.50 -27.91
CA ALA A 10 -16.92 31.76 -27.10
C ALA A 10 -16.46 32.24 -25.70
N GLN A 11 -16.71 33.50 -25.41
CA GLN A 11 -16.53 34.07 -24.06
C GLN A 11 -17.55 33.37 -23.13
N GLY A 12 -17.10 32.35 -22.38
CA GLY A 12 -17.84 31.81 -21.26
C GLY A 12 -18.07 32.92 -20.23
N GLY A 13 -19.33 33.37 -20.08
CA GLY A 13 -19.73 34.37 -19.11
C GLY A 13 -19.27 33.94 -17.70
N ARG A 14 -18.70 34.88 -16.94
CA ARG A 14 -18.40 34.72 -15.51
C ARG A 14 -19.69 34.31 -14.83
N GLY A 15 -19.72 33.09 -14.25
CA GLY A 15 -20.91 32.45 -13.72
C GLY A 15 -21.63 33.34 -12.70
N GLN A 16 -22.90 33.57 -12.95
CA GLN A 16 -23.82 34.29 -12.05
C GLN A 16 -24.16 33.52 -10.78
N GLY A 17 -23.41 32.45 -10.44
CA GLY A 17 -23.58 31.62 -9.24
C GLY A 17 -24.86 30.77 -9.23
N TRP A 18 -25.57 30.64 -10.36
CA TRP A 18 -26.72 29.76 -10.51
C TRP A 18 -26.26 28.35 -10.84
N THR A 19 -27.04 27.34 -10.42
CA THR A 19 -26.73 25.95 -10.72
C THR A 19 -26.93 25.68 -12.21
N THR A 20 -25.87 25.29 -12.89
CA THR A 20 -25.89 24.87 -14.30
C THR A 20 -26.18 23.38 -14.43
N LEU A 21 -26.48 22.90 -15.64
CA LEU A 21 -26.58 21.49 -15.94
C LEU A 21 -25.26 20.76 -15.67
N ALA A 22 -24.12 21.42 -15.90
CA ALA A 22 -22.80 20.87 -15.59
C ALA A 22 -22.59 20.69 -14.08
N ASP A 23 -23.07 21.65 -13.25
CA ASP A 23 -23.00 21.53 -11.80
C ASP A 23 -23.87 20.37 -11.30
N LEU A 24 -25.08 20.21 -11.85
CA LEU A 24 -25.97 19.13 -11.50
C LEU A 24 -25.34 17.76 -11.85
N ARG A 25 -24.71 17.67 -13.05
CA ARG A 25 -23.99 16.48 -13.46
C ARG A 25 -22.79 16.19 -12.55
N ALA A 26 -22.04 17.21 -12.17
CA ALA A 26 -20.88 17.06 -11.24
C ALA A 26 -21.30 16.54 -9.86
N GLN A 27 -22.45 17.01 -9.34
CA GLN A 27 -23.02 16.50 -8.08
C GLN A 27 -23.39 15.01 -8.19
N SER A 28 -23.99 14.58 -9.29
CA SER A 28 -24.35 13.18 -9.51
C SER A 28 -23.12 12.31 -9.77
N LEU A 29 -22.09 12.82 -10.46
CA LEU A 29 -20.79 12.13 -10.61
C LEU A 29 -20.06 11.99 -9.27
N LYS A 30 -20.18 12.94 -8.35
CA LYS A 30 -19.64 12.82 -6.99
C LYS A 30 -20.31 11.66 -6.24
N ALA A 31 -21.63 11.50 -6.34
CA ALA A 31 -22.34 10.37 -5.76
C ALA A 31 -21.93 9.02 -6.40
N TRP A 32 -21.66 9.00 -7.70
CA TRP A 32 -21.09 7.85 -8.38
C TRP A 32 -19.70 7.53 -7.84
N GLY A 33 -18.81 8.53 -7.78
CA GLY A 33 -17.41 8.38 -7.30
C GLY A 33 -17.28 7.96 -5.82
N SER A 34 -18.33 8.14 -5.01
CA SER A 34 -18.40 7.60 -3.65
C SER A 34 -19.02 6.19 -3.58
N GLY A 35 -19.46 5.64 -4.71
CA GLY A 35 -20.15 4.36 -4.77
C GLY A 35 -21.58 4.35 -4.22
N THR A 36 -22.12 5.52 -3.82
CA THR A 36 -23.47 5.61 -3.23
C THR A 36 -24.55 5.10 -4.17
N GLN A 37 -24.51 5.48 -5.46
CA GLN A 37 -25.48 5.03 -6.45
C GLN A 37 -25.39 3.51 -6.70
N LEU A 38 -24.18 2.94 -6.63
CA LEU A 38 -23.98 1.50 -6.79
C LEU A 38 -24.53 0.70 -5.60
N ARG A 39 -24.37 1.22 -4.38
CA ARG A 39 -24.99 0.60 -3.19
C ARG A 39 -26.50 0.61 -3.30
N GLU A 40 -27.08 1.73 -3.71
CA GLU A 40 -28.52 1.90 -3.88
C GLU A 40 -29.11 0.94 -4.93
N LEU A 41 -28.32 0.55 -5.95
CA LEU A 41 -28.73 -0.48 -6.91
C LEU A 41 -28.87 -1.88 -6.30
N LEU A 42 -28.10 -2.20 -5.27
CA LEU A 42 -28.15 -3.48 -4.60
C LEU A 42 -29.11 -3.49 -3.41
N GLU A 43 -29.13 -2.41 -2.66
CA GLU A 43 -29.98 -2.22 -1.48
C GLU A 43 -30.70 -0.89 -1.60
N PRO A 44 -31.89 -0.89 -2.27
CA PRO A 44 -32.72 0.31 -2.35
C PRO A 44 -33.12 0.84 -0.98
N SER A 45 -32.97 2.17 -0.79
CA SER A 45 -33.34 2.88 0.41
C SER A 45 -34.35 4.01 0.09
N ASP A 46 -34.68 4.83 1.08
CA ASP A 46 -35.53 6.02 0.88
C ASP A 46 -34.75 7.21 0.26
N ALA A 47 -33.57 6.96 -0.33
CA ALA A 47 -32.76 8.00 -0.97
C ALA A 47 -33.34 8.53 -2.28
N TYR A 48 -34.28 7.80 -2.88
CA TYR A 48 -35.04 8.20 -4.07
C TYR A 48 -36.55 8.17 -3.78
N PRO A 49 -37.31 9.13 -4.36
CA PRO A 49 -36.91 10.18 -5.30
C PRO A 49 -35.89 11.16 -4.73
N ARG A 50 -34.80 11.36 -5.46
CA ARG A 50 -33.72 12.25 -5.00
C ARG A 50 -33.91 13.66 -5.53
N ARG A 51 -34.17 14.59 -4.60
CA ARG A 51 -34.32 16.00 -4.90
C ARG A 51 -32.99 16.75 -4.81
N ARG A 52 -32.57 17.37 -5.91
CA ARG A 52 -31.39 18.24 -5.98
C ARG A 52 -31.80 19.70 -6.14
N PRO A 53 -31.74 20.53 -5.09
CA PRO A 53 -32.12 21.93 -5.16
C PRO A 53 -31.17 22.73 -6.04
N LEU A 54 -31.72 23.70 -6.78
CA LEU A 54 -30.96 24.56 -7.68
C LEU A 54 -30.81 25.96 -7.09
N LYS A 55 -29.57 26.51 -7.14
CA LYS A 55 -29.36 27.95 -6.97
C LYS A 55 -29.93 28.65 -8.18
N ARG A 56 -30.94 29.50 -7.98
CA ARG A 56 -31.68 30.16 -9.04
C ARG A 56 -31.55 31.70 -8.98
N PRO A 57 -31.89 32.44 -10.06
CA PRO A 57 -32.01 33.89 -10.06
C PRO A 57 -32.94 34.40 -8.98
N THR A 58 -32.57 35.46 -8.31
CA THR A 58 -33.45 36.19 -7.37
C THR A 58 -34.34 37.16 -8.15
N ALA A 59 -35.39 37.70 -7.47
CA ALA A 59 -36.23 38.73 -8.08
C ALA A 59 -35.45 40.01 -8.46
N ALA A 60 -34.35 40.32 -7.76
CA ALA A 60 -33.45 41.41 -8.10
C ALA A 60 -32.68 41.12 -9.41
N THR A 61 -32.16 39.92 -9.52
CA THR A 61 -31.40 39.50 -10.72
C THR A 61 -32.32 39.40 -11.95
N LEU A 62 -33.60 38.96 -11.78
CA LEU A 62 -34.55 38.97 -12.88
C LEU A 62 -34.84 40.38 -13.41
N ARG A 63 -34.75 41.41 -12.60
CA ARG A 63 -34.91 42.79 -13.05
C ARG A 63 -33.70 43.33 -13.78
N SER A 64 -32.49 42.90 -13.37
CA SER A 64 -31.24 43.41 -13.98
C SER A 64 -30.82 42.61 -15.19
N ASP A 65 -31.10 41.32 -15.27
CA ASP A 65 -30.63 40.42 -16.36
C ASP A 65 -31.66 39.32 -16.68
N TYR A 66 -32.84 39.75 -17.15
CA TYR A 66 -33.91 38.84 -17.52
C TYR A 66 -33.55 37.86 -18.67
N ALA A 67 -32.79 38.34 -19.62
CA ALA A 67 -32.39 37.54 -20.80
C ALA A 67 -31.54 36.33 -20.40
N ALA A 68 -30.54 36.53 -19.49
CA ALA A 68 -29.72 35.44 -18.99
C ALA A 68 -30.51 34.47 -18.11
N ALA A 69 -31.40 34.97 -17.27
CA ALA A 69 -32.26 34.12 -16.43
C ALA A 69 -33.21 33.22 -17.27
N ARG A 70 -33.75 33.79 -18.38
CA ARG A 70 -34.59 33.04 -19.33
C ARG A 70 -33.79 31.98 -20.08
N ALA A 71 -32.56 32.32 -20.53
CA ALA A 71 -31.70 31.36 -21.23
C ALA A 71 -31.31 30.20 -20.29
N TRP A 72 -30.92 30.48 -19.04
CA TRP A 72 -30.62 29.49 -18.02
C TRP A 72 -31.82 28.56 -17.74
N ALA A 73 -33.03 29.10 -17.59
CA ALA A 73 -34.23 28.31 -17.35
C ALA A 73 -34.55 27.43 -18.54
N ALA A 74 -34.43 27.96 -19.77
CA ALA A 74 -34.68 27.22 -21.00
C ALA A 74 -33.71 26.03 -21.17
N GLU A 75 -32.43 26.22 -20.86
CA GLU A 75 -31.42 25.14 -20.90
C GLU A 75 -31.78 24.00 -19.95
N LEU A 76 -32.16 24.31 -18.68
CA LEU A 76 -32.54 23.31 -17.71
C LEU A 76 -33.86 22.58 -18.05
N PHE A 77 -34.85 23.29 -18.56
CA PHE A 77 -36.08 22.66 -19.03
C PHE A 77 -35.89 21.79 -20.26
N ALA A 78 -35.00 22.16 -21.18
CA ALA A 78 -34.67 21.36 -22.33
C ALA A 78 -33.89 20.09 -21.99
N ALA A 79 -33.19 20.05 -20.84
CA ALA A 79 -32.37 18.92 -20.43
C ALA A 79 -33.15 17.83 -19.68
N THR A 80 -34.49 17.98 -19.52
CA THR A 80 -35.33 16.93 -18.91
C THR A 80 -35.31 15.67 -19.76
N GLY A 81 -35.28 14.51 -19.14
CA GLY A 81 -35.24 13.20 -19.81
C GLY A 81 -34.82 12.11 -18.83
N HIS A 82 -34.02 12.49 -17.82
CA HIS A 82 -33.61 11.61 -16.73
C HIS A 82 -34.02 12.16 -15.35
N PHE A 83 -34.65 13.32 -15.31
CA PHE A 83 -35.17 13.92 -14.10
C PHE A 83 -36.39 14.79 -14.42
N THR A 84 -37.25 14.98 -13.43
CA THR A 84 -38.36 15.95 -13.50
C THR A 84 -37.90 17.28 -12.89
N MET A 85 -38.43 18.40 -13.41
CA MET A 85 -38.07 19.74 -12.97
C MET A 85 -39.17 20.33 -12.07
N GLU A 86 -38.90 20.45 -10.82
CA GLU A 86 -39.73 21.29 -9.90
C GLU A 86 -39.53 22.75 -10.25
N THR A 87 -40.59 23.50 -10.20
CA THR A 87 -40.62 24.96 -10.43
C THR A 87 -41.00 25.74 -9.19
N ALA A 88 -40.57 26.97 -9.12
CA ALA A 88 -41.03 27.92 -8.12
C ALA A 88 -41.30 29.28 -8.74
N GLU A 89 -42.33 29.94 -8.23
CA GLU A 89 -42.67 31.29 -8.66
C GLU A 89 -41.73 32.33 -8.05
N VAL A 90 -41.26 33.25 -8.89
CA VAL A 90 -40.40 34.38 -8.48
C VAL A 90 -40.92 35.67 -9.08
N GLY A 91 -40.98 36.75 -8.27
CA GLY A 91 -41.31 38.11 -8.74
C GLY A 91 -42.78 38.49 -8.75
N ARG A 92 -43.62 37.81 -7.94
CA ARG A 92 -45.08 38.00 -7.86
C ARG A 92 -45.62 39.42 -7.86
N THR A 93 -44.88 40.35 -7.24
CA THR A 93 -45.36 41.71 -6.98
C THR A 93 -44.81 42.80 -7.90
N THR A 94 -43.76 42.53 -8.68
CA THR A 94 -43.01 43.59 -9.37
C THR A 94 -42.82 43.35 -10.88
N ILE A 95 -42.79 42.07 -11.36
CA ILE A 95 -42.46 41.72 -12.75
C ILE A 95 -43.43 40.68 -13.35
N GLY A 96 -44.53 40.38 -12.63
CA GLY A 96 -45.40 39.24 -12.93
C GLY A 96 -44.80 37.91 -12.38
N SER A 97 -45.65 36.90 -12.30
CA SER A 97 -45.22 35.55 -11.84
C SER A 97 -44.38 34.86 -12.92
N ASN A 98 -43.14 34.56 -12.59
CA ASN A 98 -42.26 33.79 -13.44
C ASN A 98 -41.97 32.41 -12.77
N LEU A 99 -42.25 31.34 -13.48
CA LEU A 99 -41.89 29.97 -13.09
C LEU A 99 -40.43 29.69 -13.46
N LEU A 100 -39.59 29.47 -12.46
CA LEU A 100 -38.19 29.15 -12.65
C LEU A 100 -37.89 27.76 -12.12
N PRO A 101 -36.87 27.03 -12.70
CA PRO A 101 -36.34 25.81 -12.16
C PRO A 101 -35.95 25.96 -10.67
N ALA A 102 -36.43 25.08 -9.80
CA ALA A 102 -36.19 25.10 -8.38
C ALA A 102 -35.43 23.90 -7.85
N ALA A 103 -35.74 22.73 -8.39
CA ALA A 103 -35.01 21.50 -8.10
C ALA A 103 -35.11 20.50 -9.28
N ALA A 104 -34.10 19.70 -9.50
CA ALA A 104 -34.17 18.50 -10.30
C ALA A 104 -34.51 17.30 -9.40
N VAL A 105 -35.48 16.48 -9.78
CA VAL A 105 -35.92 15.29 -9.05
C VAL A 105 -35.65 14.07 -9.92
N PHE A 106 -34.80 13.19 -9.43
CA PHE A 106 -34.55 11.87 -9.99
C PHE A 106 -35.44 10.86 -9.31
N GLU A 107 -36.36 10.24 -10.05
CA GLU A 107 -37.32 9.29 -9.50
C GLU A 107 -36.64 8.00 -9.04
N THR A 108 -35.62 7.56 -9.78
CA THR A 108 -34.87 6.32 -9.50
C THR A 108 -33.36 6.56 -9.54
N VAL A 109 -32.60 5.65 -8.94
CA VAL A 109 -31.13 5.66 -9.04
C VAL A 109 -30.68 5.42 -10.47
N GLU A 110 -31.40 4.60 -11.24
CA GLU A 110 -31.15 4.31 -12.63
C GLU A 110 -31.23 5.58 -13.50
N ASP A 111 -32.20 6.44 -13.23
CA ASP A 111 -32.34 7.73 -13.93
C ASP A 111 -31.13 8.63 -13.66
N GLU A 112 -30.68 8.72 -12.41
CA GLU A 112 -29.50 9.53 -12.06
C GLU A 112 -28.22 8.96 -12.65
N ILE A 113 -28.06 7.63 -12.68
CA ILE A 113 -26.94 6.93 -13.33
C ILE A 113 -26.97 7.16 -14.85
N ALA A 114 -28.14 7.10 -15.48
CA ALA A 114 -28.29 7.36 -16.91
C ALA A 114 -27.94 8.82 -17.26
N PHE A 115 -28.35 9.78 -16.41
CA PHE A 115 -28.00 11.19 -16.54
C PHE A 115 -26.49 11.44 -16.58
N VAL A 116 -25.69 10.68 -15.83
CA VAL A 116 -24.22 10.80 -15.84
C VAL A 116 -23.54 9.87 -16.85
N GLY A 117 -24.32 9.06 -17.62
CA GLY A 117 -23.79 8.18 -18.67
C GLY A 117 -23.09 6.94 -18.13
N ARG A 118 -23.50 6.43 -16.97
CA ARG A 118 -22.86 5.27 -16.31
C ARG A 118 -23.69 3.99 -16.32
N THR A 119 -24.69 3.90 -17.17
CA THR A 119 -25.61 2.75 -17.26
C THR A 119 -24.90 1.42 -17.52
N ARG A 120 -23.86 1.42 -18.37
CA ARG A 120 -23.09 0.21 -18.68
C ARG A 120 -22.28 -0.27 -17.47
N ASP A 121 -21.64 0.67 -16.77
CA ASP A 121 -20.87 0.38 -15.56
C ASP A 121 -21.77 -0.16 -14.45
N ALA A 122 -22.96 0.44 -14.29
CA ALA A 122 -23.97 0.01 -13.32
C ALA A 122 -24.49 -1.42 -13.60
N ALA A 123 -24.79 -1.73 -14.88
CA ALA A 123 -25.21 -3.08 -15.28
C ALA A 123 -24.09 -4.11 -15.03
N ARG A 124 -22.84 -3.77 -15.36
CA ARG A 124 -21.68 -4.63 -15.08
C ARG A 124 -21.50 -4.86 -13.58
N PHE A 125 -21.63 -3.81 -12.77
CA PHE A 125 -21.54 -3.93 -11.31
C PHE A 125 -22.60 -4.86 -10.74
N ARG A 126 -23.88 -4.71 -11.19
CA ARG A 126 -24.99 -5.56 -10.74
C ARG A 126 -24.71 -7.03 -11.08
N GLY A 127 -24.30 -7.33 -12.31
CA GLY A 127 -23.94 -8.69 -12.72
C GLY A 127 -22.81 -9.29 -11.86
N LEU A 128 -21.73 -8.55 -11.64
CA LEU A 128 -20.63 -9.00 -10.78
C LEU A 128 -21.08 -9.25 -9.33
N ALA A 129 -21.91 -8.39 -8.78
CA ALA A 129 -22.43 -8.53 -7.42
C ALA A 129 -23.38 -9.73 -7.29
N GLU A 130 -24.20 -10.00 -8.31
CA GLU A 130 -25.06 -11.19 -8.41
C GLU A 130 -24.21 -12.47 -8.50
N GLU A 131 -23.17 -12.49 -9.35
CA GLU A 131 -22.27 -13.63 -9.49
C GLU A 131 -21.50 -13.89 -8.16
N LEU A 132 -21.01 -12.84 -7.49
CA LEU A 132 -20.38 -12.97 -6.17
C LEU A 132 -21.35 -13.57 -5.13
N SER A 133 -22.58 -13.04 -5.08
CA SER A 133 -23.61 -13.52 -4.16
C SER A 133 -24.06 -14.95 -4.46
N ALA A 134 -24.01 -15.37 -5.73
CA ALA A 134 -24.30 -16.73 -6.14
C ALA A 134 -23.18 -17.71 -5.74
N LEU A 135 -21.94 -17.27 -5.70
CA LEU A 135 -20.82 -18.07 -5.16
C LEU A 135 -20.98 -18.25 -3.65
N GLU A 136 -21.29 -17.19 -2.94
CA GLU A 136 -21.48 -17.20 -1.47
C GLU A 136 -22.27 -15.93 -1.07
N PRO A 137 -23.44 -16.06 -0.43
CA PRO A 137 -24.26 -14.91 -0.02
C PRO A 137 -23.52 -13.87 0.83
N ALA A 138 -22.57 -14.30 1.67
CA ALA A 138 -21.77 -13.42 2.52
C ALA A 138 -20.97 -12.37 1.72
N PHE A 139 -20.61 -12.65 0.46
CA PHE A 139 -19.85 -11.73 -0.38
C PHE A 139 -20.65 -10.50 -0.83
N ARG A 140 -21.99 -10.53 -0.69
CA ARG A 140 -22.82 -9.35 -0.92
C ARG A 140 -22.39 -8.17 -0.04
N ALA A 141 -22.04 -8.44 1.23
CA ALA A 141 -21.57 -7.42 2.16
C ALA A 141 -20.30 -6.73 1.66
N TRP A 142 -19.36 -7.49 1.09
CA TRP A 142 -18.15 -6.92 0.49
C TRP A 142 -18.45 -6.08 -0.75
N ALA A 143 -19.37 -6.52 -1.61
CA ALA A 143 -19.79 -5.76 -2.80
C ALA A 143 -20.40 -4.40 -2.42
N LEU A 144 -21.17 -4.33 -1.33
CA LEU A 144 -21.73 -3.10 -0.78
C LEU A 144 -20.64 -2.20 -0.16
N LYS A 145 -19.69 -2.78 0.53
CA LYS A 145 -18.57 -2.06 1.17
C LYS A 145 -17.59 -1.50 0.12
N ARG A 146 -17.35 -2.21 -0.98
CA ARG A 146 -16.32 -1.92 -1.99
C ARG A 146 -16.86 -1.84 -3.43
N PRO A 147 -17.94 -1.09 -3.72
CA PRO A 147 -18.62 -1.16 -5.02
C PRO A 147 -17.75 -0.72 -6.20
N LEU A 148 -16.93 0.32 -6.05
CA LEU A 148 -16.02 0.79 -7.10
C LEU A 148 -14.87 -0.18 -7.32
N GLN A 149 -14.36 -0.79 -6.25
CA GLN A 149 -13.30 -1.78 -6.35
C GLN A 149 -13.80 -3.06 -7.06
N LEU A 150 -15.05 -3.46 -6.83
CA LEU A 150 -15.66 -4.56 -7.57
C LEU A 150 -15.72 -4.27 -9.08
N LEU A 151 -16.11 -3.05 -9.47
CA LEU A 151 -16.09 -2.62 -10.88
C LEU A 151 -14.68 -2.63 -11.47
N GLU A 152 -13.68 -2.16 -10.73
CA GLU A 152 -12.29 -2.11 -11.15
C GLU A 152 -11.73 -3.52 -11.39
N LEU A 153 -11.91 -4.41 -10.42
CA LEU A 153 -11.44 -5.79 -10.48
C LEU A 153 -12.17 -6.63 -11.54
N GLY A 154 -13.47 -6.41 -11.72
CA GLY A 154 -14.25 -7.21 -12.65
C GLY A 154 -14.18 -8.70 -12.34
N GLY A 155 -13.78 -9.53 -13.31
CA GLY A 155 -13.68 -10.99 -13.17
C GLY A 155 -12.66 -11.45 -12.14
N ASP A 156 -11.64 -10.64 -11.84
CA ASP A 156 -10.64 -10.94 -10.83
C ASP A 156 -11.25 -11.00 -9.42
N ALA A 157 -12.33 -10.22 -9.17
CA ALA A 157 -13.07 -10.31 -7.91
C ALA A 157 -13.69 -11.71 -7.71
N LEU A 158 -14.23 -12.31 -8.77
CA LEU A 158 -14.80 -13.67 -8.72
C LEU A 158 -13.72 -14.72 -8.50
N THR A 159 -12.55 -14.52 -9.11
CA THR A 159 -11.41 -15.41 -8.92
C THR A 159 -10.88 -15.29 -7.47
N ALA A 160 -10.77 -14.08 -6.93
CA ALA A 160 -10.41 -13.84 -5.53
C ALA A 160 -11.44 -14.46 -4.56
N ALA A 161 -12.72 -14.39 -4.88
CA ALA A 161 -13.78 -15.03 -4.10
C ALA A 161 -13.63 -16.58 -4.07
N ARG A 162 -13.31 -17.21 -5.22
CA ARG A 162 -13.03 -18.65 -5.25
C ARG A 162 -11.81 -19.03 -4.43
N VAL A 163 -10.76 -18.20 -4.42
CA VAL A 163 -9.60 -18.40 -3.53
C VAL A 163 -10.04 -18.30 -2.08
N SER A 164 -10.86 -17.33 -1.71
CA SER A 164 -11.35 -17.16 -0.33
C SER A 164 -12.21 -18.33 0.14
N LEU A 165 -13.05 -18.90 -0.73
CA LEU A 165 -13.81 -20.10 -0.46
C LEU A 165 -12.89 -21.32 -0.25
N TRP A 166 -11.90 -21.48 -1.12
CA TRP A 166 -10.92 -22.54 -0.98
C TRP A 166 -10.14 -22.43 0.34
N LEU A 167 -9.77 -21.21 0.77
CA LEU A 167 -9.10 -20.95 2.05
C LEU A 167 -10.01 -21.28 3.26
N ARG A 168 -11.32 -21.04 3.17
CA ARG A 168 -12.28 -21.45 4.17
C ARG A 168 -12.30 -22.97 4.33
N ASP A 169 -12.31 -23.68 3.21
CA ASP A 169 -12.41 -25.14 3.17
C ASP A 169 -11.06 -25.81 3.46
N ASN A 170 -9.95 -25.07 3.39
CA ASN A 170 -8.59 -25.53 3.66
C ASN A 170 -7.87 -24.52 4.58
N PRO A 171 -8.18 -24.48 5.88
CA PRO A 171 -7.68 -23.46 6.81
C PRO A 171 -6.18 -23.57 7.10
N ASP A 172 -5.58 -24.74 6.96
CA ASP A 172 -4.14 -25.00 7.11
C ASP A 172 -3.66 -25.97 6.01
N PRO A 173 -3.48 -25.47 4.77
CA PRO A 173 -3.21 -26.34 3.64
C PRO A 173 -1.82 -26.99 3.66
N GLY A 174 -0.84 -26.43 4.37
CA GLY A 174 0.52 -26.96 4.42
C GLY A 174 1.25 -27.06 3.07
N ILE A 175 0.86 -26.25 2.11
CA ILE A 175 1.44 -26.21 0.75
C ILE A 175 1.95 -24.82 0.41
N TYR A 176 2.84 -24.70 -0.57
CA TYR A 176 3.19 -23.40 -1.12
C TYR A 176 2.04 -22.82 -1.96
N VAL A 177 1.87 -21.50 -1.98
CA VAL A 177 0.89 -20.79 -2.81
C VAL A 177 0.95 -21.25 -4.28
N ARG A 178 2.14 -21.59 -4.80
CA ARG A 178 2.32 -22.11 -6.17
C ARG A 178 1.60 -23.42 -6.45
N GLN A 179 1.33 -24.21 -5.41
CA GLN A 179 0.67 -25.51 -5.52
C GLN A 179 -0.86 -25.40 -5.52
N LEU A 180 -1.40 -24.19 -5.31
CA LEU A 180 -2.83 -23.94 -5.39
C LEU A 180 -3.32 -24.13 -6.82
N SER A 181 -4.14 -25.17 -7.05
CA SER A 181 -4.65 -25.57 -8.36
C SER A 181 -6.07 -25.05 -8.58
N LEU A 182 -6.22 -23.72 -8.71
CA LEU A 182 -7.48 -23.09 -9.09
C LEU A 182 -7.33 -22.42 -10.46
N PRO A 183 -8.33 -22.53 -11.36
CA PRO A 183 -8.30 -21.89 -12.66
C PRO A 183 -8.08 -20.37 -12.56
N GLY A 184 -7.12 -19.83 -13.33
CA GLY A 184 -6.79 -18.41 -13.34
C GLY A 184 -5.96 -17.93 -12.14
N VAL A 185 -5.66 -18.80 -11.17
CA VAL A 185 -4.90 -18.45 -9.97
C VAL A 185 -3.44 -18.86 -10.12
N HIS A 186 -2.54 -17.92 -9.89
CA HIS A 186 -1.10 -18.12 -9.85
C HIS A 186 -0.49 -17.22 -8.75
N THR A 187 0.77 -17.41 -8.41
CA THR A 187 1.42 -16.69 -7.29
C THR A 187 1.27 -15.17 -7.40
N LYS A 188 1.53 -14.59 -8.58
CA LYS A 188 1.37 -13.14 -8.80
C LYS A 188 -0.07 -12.65 -8.63
N PHE A 189 -1.07 -13.49 -9.01
CA PHE A 189 -2.48 -13.15 -8.78
C PHE A 189 -2.75 -13.00 -7.28
N ILE A 190 -2.32 -13.96 -6.48
CA ILE A 190 -2.49 -13.92 -5.02
C ILE A 190 -1.73 -12.74 -4.40
N GLU A 191 -0.49 -12.50 -4.82
CA GLU A 191 0.30 -11.35 -4.35
C GLU A 191 -0.37 -10.01 -4.64
N HIS A 192 -0.96 -9.87 -5.84
CA HIS A 192 -1.63 -8.64 -6.25
C HIS A 192 -2.97 -8.45 -5.53
N HIS A 193 -3.74 -9.52 -5.37
CA HIS A 193 -5.09 -9.47 -4.82
C HIS A 193 -5.20 -9.92 -3.35
N ARG A 194 -4.08 -10.11 -2.63
CA ARG A 194 -4.07 -10.62 -1.23
C ARG A 194 -4.97 -9.84 -0.28
N LYS A 195 -5.08 -8.51 -0.44
CA LYS A 195 -5.95 -7.67 0.39
C LYS A 195 -7.42 -8.02 0.15
N VAL A 196 -7.82 -8.11 -1.11
CA VAL A 196 -9.20 -8.47 -1.51
C VAL A 196 -9.55 -9.89 -1.06
N ILE A 197 -8.64 -10.85 -1.26
CA ILE A 197 -8.80 -12.23 -0.80
C ILE A 197 -8.98 -12.24 0.72
N GLY A 198 -8.16 -11.47 1.45
CA GLY A 198 -8.26 -11.35 2.90
C GLY A 198 -9.59 -10.75 3.36
N GLU A 199 -10.04 -9.65 2.75
CA GLU A 199 -11.33 -9.02 3.05
C GLU A 199 -12.51 -9.98 2.77
N LEU A 200 -12.51 -10.69 1.64
CA LEU A 200 -13.54 -11.68 1.32
C LEU A 200 -13.52 -12.88 2.30
N ALA A 201 -12.33 -13.32 2.71
CA ALA A 201 -12.21 -14.37 3.72
C ALA A 201 -12.69 -13.91 5.11
N GLU A 202 -12.63 -12.62 5.41
CA GLU A 202 -13.22 -12.05 6.64
C GLU A 202 -14.75 -12.06 6.61
N GLU A 203 -15.36 -11.69 5.48
CA GLU A 203 -16.82 -11.77 5.32
C GLU A 203 -17.33 -13.23 5.52
N LEU A 204 -16.56 -14.23 5.09
CA LEU A 204 -16.89 -15.64 5.33
C LEU A 204 -16.85 -16.04 6.82
N ARG A 205 -15.99 -15.41 7.63
CA ARG A 205 -15.87 -15.68 9.07
C ARG A 205 -16.94 -14.95 9.89
N ALA A 206 -17.36 -13.76 9.43
CA ALA A 206 -18.35 -12.94 10.12
C ALA A 206 -19.75 -13.61 10.15
N GLY A 207 -20.03 -14.54 9.25
CA GLY A 207 -21.37 -15.15 9.10
C GLY A 207 -22.38 -14.15 8.49
N PRO A 208 -23.63 -14.58 8.22
CA PRO A 208 -24.66 -13.67 7.78
C PRO A 208 -24.92 -12.62 8.87
N PRO A 209 -25.08 -11.32 8.51
CA PRO A 209 -25.36 -10.28 9.48
C PRO A 209 -26.63 -10.63 10.26
N LEU A 210 -26.49 -10.80 11.57
CA LEU A 210 -27.62 -10.78 12.46
C LEU A 210 -28.26 -9.37 12.31
N LEU A 211 -29.50 -9.32 11.85
CA LEU A 211 -30.26 -8.09 11.78
C LEU A 211 -30.45 -7.53 13.21
N THR A 212 -29.51 -6.74 13.65
CA THR A 212 -29.66 -5.89 14.82
C THR A 212 -29.48 -4.45 14.35
N ASP A 213 -30.62 -3.76 14.34
CA ASP A 213 -30.78 -2.34 14.17
C ASP A 213 -30.02 -1.63 15.31
N THR A 214 -28.97 -0.87 14.98
CA THR A 214 -28.60 0.37 15.67
C THR A 214 -27.41 1.01 14.96
N GLY A 215 -27.65 2.17 14.36
CA GLY A 215 -26.62 2.99 13.75
C GLY A 215 -25.65 3.61 14.76
N THR A 216 -24.40 3.63 14.38
CA THR A 216 -23.46 4.73 14.68
C THR A 216 -22.35 4.69 13.66
N ASP A 217 -22.41 5.68 12.78
CA ASP A 217 -21.40 5.99 11.78
C ASP A 217 -20.20 6.64 12.48
N THR A 218 -19.07 5.95 12.54
CA THR A 218 -17.77 6.59 12.81
C THR A 218 -16.79 6.11 11.79
N ALA A 219 -16.48 7.01 10.85
CA ALA A 219 -15.35 6.88 9.96
C ALA A 219 -14.08 6.74 10.79
N ALA A 220 -13.48 5.57 10.78
CA ALA A 220 -12.17 5.31 11.39
C ALA A 220 -11.12 5.17 10.30
N ASP A 221 -10.14 6.05 10.37
CA ASP A 221 -8.88 6.03 9.63
C ASP A 221 -8.20 4.66 9.63
N ASP A 222 -7.64 4.34 8.48
CA ASP A 222 -6.92 3.11 8.14
C ASP A 222 -5.63 2.92 8.96
N VAL A 223 -5.75 2.58 10.24
CA VAL A 223 -4.68 2.01 11.05
C VAL A 223 -5.13 0.63 11.50
N LEU A 224 -4.66 -0.42 10.82
CA LEU A 224 -4.86 -1.79 11.28
C LEU A 224 -4.19 -1.95 12.64
N PRO A 225 -4.91 -2.41 13.68
CA PRO A 225 -4.30 -2.66 14.98
C PRO A 225 -3.27 -3.78 14.87
N ASP A 226 -2.12 -3.54 15.47
CA ASP A 226 -1.08 -4.52 15.75
C ASP A 226 -1.68 -5.56 16.72
N VAL A 227 -2.19 -6.67 16.16
CA VAL A 227 -2.76 -7.75 16.98
C VAL A 227 -1.61 -8.42 17.69
N ALA A 228 -1.51 -8.18 18.98
CA ALA A 228 -0.62 -8.87 19.89
C ALA A 228 -0.78 -10.39 19.71
N ALA A 229 0.34 -11.08 19.45
CA ALA A 229 0.38 -12.51 19.27
C ALA A 229 -0.07 -13.21 20.56
N GLU A 230 -1.13 -14.00 20.49
CA GLU A 230 -1.50 -14.96 21.52
C GLU A 230 -0.37 -16.00 21.71
N PRO A 231 0.01 -16.34 22.93
CA PRO A 231 1.07 -17.33 23.19
C PRO A 231 0.50 -18.76 23.07
N GLY A 232 0.69 -19.39 21.92
CA GLY A 232 0.19 -20.76 21.71
C GLY A 232 0.51 -21.42 20.40
N SER A 233 1.67 -21.18 19.79
CA SER A 233 2.16 -22.00 18.67
C SER A 233 3.53 -22.55 18.98
N LEU A 234 3.59 -23.86 19.23
CA LEU A 234 4.79 -24.65 19.56
C LEU A 234 5.64 -25.01 18.32
N LEU A 235 5.82 -24.09 17.38
CA LEU A 235 6.85 -24.16 16.33
C LEU A 235 7.25 -22.73 15.99
N GLY A 236 8.46 -22.36 16.42
CA GLY A 236 9.01 -21.02 16.32
C GLY A 236 9.19 -20.53 14.87
N GLN A 237 8.13 -20.05 14.26
CA GLN A 237 8.24 -19.26 13.04
C GLN A 237 8.49 -17.82 13.43
N ALA A 238 9.61 -17.25 12.95
CA ALA A 238 9.88 -15.83 13.05
C ALA A 238 8.70 -15.03 12.47
N PRO A 239 8.32 -13.88 13.08
CA PRO A 239 7.18 -13.11 12.60
C PRO A 239 7.36 -12.74 11.13
N ALA A 240 6.38 -13.12 10.31
CA ALA A 240 6.38 -12.92 8.87
C ALA A 240 6.43 -11.43 8.53
N ARG A 241 7.60 -10.92 8.11
CA ARG A 241 7.85 -9.48 7.93
C ARG A 241 7.29 -8.93 6.61
N THR A 242 7.27 -9.73 5.53
CA THR A 242 6.72 -9.29 4.26
C THR A 242 5.20 -9.47 4.21
N PRO A 243 4.46 -8.65 3.45
CA PRO A 243 3.03 -8.85 3.27
C PRO A 243 2.67 -10.23 2.71
N ALA A 244 3.52 -10.82 1.85
CA ALA A 244 3.34 -12.17 1.31
C ALA A 244 3.53 -13.24 2.39
N ALA A 245 4.57 -13.11 3.22
CA ALA A 245 4.82 -14.02 4.32
C ALA A 245 3.71 -13.96 5.39
N ARG A 246 3.18 -12.76 5.71
CA ARG A 246 2.04 -12.60 6.60
C ARG A 246 0.78 -13.25 6.05
N PHE A 247 0.52 -13.11 4.74
CA PHE A 247 -0.60 -13.78 4.09
C PHE A 247 -0.43 -15.30 4.14
N ALA A 248 0.76 -15.82 3.81
CA ALA A 248 1.06 -17.25 3.87
C ALA A 248 0.85 -17.79 5.29
N ALA A 249 1.44 -17.16 6.31
CA ALA A 249 1.30 -17.56 7.70
C ALA A 249 -0.16 -17.52 8.18
N ARG A 250 -0.92 -16.49 7.81
CA ARG A 250 -2.34 -16.35 8.21
C ARG A 250 -3.23 -17.44 7.63
N HIS A 251 -2.88 -17.99 6.48
CA HIS A 251 -3.69 -18.96 5.75
C HIS A 251 -3.06 -20.35 5.66
N GLY A 252 -2.07 -20.65 6.51
CA GLY A 252 -1.44 -21.97 6.59
C GLY A 252 -0.62 -22.37 5.35
N PHE A 253 -0.23 -21.41 4.51
CA PHE A 253 0.68 -21.68 3.40
C PHE A 253 2.12 -21.76 3.87
N LEU A 254 2.89 -22.65 3.24
CA LEU A 254 4.33 -22.69 3.38
C LEU A 254 4.95 -21.43 2.76
N HIS A 255 5.93 -20.87 3.44
CA HIS A 255 6.75 -19.78 2.93
C HIS A 255 8.13 -20.31 2.55
N PRO A 256 8.77 -19.81 1.47
CA PRO A 256 10.16 -20.16 1.19
C PRO A 256 11.03 -19.88 2.41
N PRO A 257 11.95 -20.80 2.77
CA PRO A 257 12.81 -20.60 3.93
C PRO A 257 13.72 -19.37 3.72
N GLU A 258 14.00 -18.66 4.78
CA GLU A 258 15.04 -17.62 4.75
C GLU A 258 16.40 -18.30 4.50
N LEU A 259 17.22 -17.67 3.66
CA LEU A 259 18.52 -18.19 3.26
C LEU A 259 19.64 -17.33 3.84
N VAL A 260 20.72 -17.98 4.25
CA VAL A 260 21.98 -17.33 4.67
C VAL A 260 23.08 -17.77 3.73
N ARG A 261 23.70 -16.80 3.04
CA ARG A 261 24.91 -17.04 2.27
C ARG A 261 26.11 -16.63 3.10
N PHE A 262 27.07 -17.52 3.19
CA PHE A 262 28.28 -17.31 3.98
C PHE A 262 29.48 -17.96 3.31
N ARG A 263 30.68 -17.42 3.59
CA ARG A 263 31.92 -17.86 3.03
C ARG A 263 33.00 -17.99 4.11
N ALA A 264 33.67 -19.13 4.17
CA ALA A 264 34.84 -19.28 5.01
C ALA A 264 36.03 -18.50 4.39
N LEU A 265 36.54 -17.54 5.13
CA LEU A 265 37.79 -16.84 4.78
C LEU A 265 39.01 -17.60 5.28
N ASP A 266 38.85 -18.45 6.28
CA ASP A 266 39.91 -19.30 6.79
C ASP A 266 40.29 -20.37 5.74
N PRO A 267 41.57 -20.42 5.31
CA PRO A 267 42.02 -21.36 4.30
C PRO A 267 41.95 -22.84 4.72
N VAL A 268 41.91 -23.13 6.03
CA VAL A 268 41.84 -24.49 6.56
C VAL A 268 40.43 -24.93 6.90
N THR A 269 39.48 -24.00 7.02
CA THR A 269 38.08 -24.32 7.32
C THR A 269 37.38 -24.77 6.03
N THR A 270 36.97 -26.02 5.99
CA THR A 270 36.13 -26.57 4.91
C THR A 270 34.68 -26.63 5.37
N LEU A 271 33.74 -26.22 4.52
CA LEU A 271 32.32 -26.22 4.79
C LEU A 271 31.62 -27.46 4.23
N LEU A 272 31.86 -27.74 2.94
CA LEU A 272 31.32 -28.92 2.26
C LEU A 272 32.33 -29.32 1.15
N GLY A 273 33.11 -30.36 1.38
CA GLY A 273 34.24 -30.67 0.50
C GLY A 273 35.19 -29.45 0.39
N ASP A 274 35.55 -29.06 -0.82
CA ASP A 274 36.38 -27.87 -1.07
C ASP A 274 35.58 -26.56 -1.17
N ALA A 275 34.25 -26.62 -1.02
CA ALA A 275 33.38 -25.42 -1.11
C ALA A 275 33.53 -24.54 0.13
N ARG A 276 33.83 -23.27 -0.10
CA ARG A 276 33.98 -22.25 0.96
C ARG A 276 32.84 -21.22 0.94
N ASP A 277 32.03 -21.13 -0.09
CA ASP A 277 30.90 -20.22 -0.27
C ASP A 277 29.62 -21.06 -0.41
N LEU A 278 28.77 -20.99 0.58
CA LEU A 278 27.54 -21.79 0.66
C LEU A 278 26.33 -20.91 0.97
N THR A 279 25.18 -21.41 0.53
CA THR A 279 23.88 -20.85 0.94
C THR A 279 23.08 -21.97 1.59
N LEU A 280 22.68 -21.76 2.83
CA LEU A 280 21.83 -22.68 3.60
C LEU A 280 20.52 -21.99 4.00
N THR A 281 19.54 -22.79 4.39
CA THR A 281 18.37 -22.24 5.10
C THR A 281 18.81 -21.67 6.45
N ALA A 282 18.11 -20.65 6.95
CA ALA A 282 18.39 -20.06 8.26
C ALA A 282 18.37 -21.11 9.39
N GLU A 283 17.44 -22.08 9.30
CA GLU A 283 17.37 -23.22 10.21
C GLU A 283 18.66 -24.07 10.18
N ALA A 284 19.11 -24.48 8.98
CA ALA A 284 20.33 -25.26 8.84
C ALA A 284 21.57 -24.46 9.28
N PHE A 285 21.61 -23.14 8.98
CA PHE A 285 22.69 -22.26 9.40
C PHE A 285 22.75 -22.12 10.93
N SER A 286 21.59 -22.06 11.61
CA SER A 286 21.51 -21.91 13.06
C SER A 286 22.13 -23.09 13.83
N THR A 287 22.14 -24.26 13.24
CA THR A 287 22.67 -25.51 13.85
C THR A 287 24.13 -25.79 13.53
N LEU A 288 24.78 -24.91 12.74
CA LEU A 288 26.19 -25.07 12.42
C LEU A 288 27.08 -24.99 13.67
N ASN A 289 28.16 -25.77 13.64
CA ASN A 289 29.22 -25.72 14.61
C ASN A 289 30.55 -25.55 13.84
N LEU A 290 30.93 -24.29 13.65
CA LEU A 290 32.13 -23.95 12.87
C LEU A 290 33.28 -23.49 13.81
N PRO A 291 34.53 -23.87 13.52
CA PRO A 291 35.67 -23.45 14.32
C PRO A 291 36.11 -22.02 13.94
N VAL A 292 35.16 -21.07 14.01
CA VAL A 292 35.40 -19.68 13.66
C VAL A 292 35.38 -18.80 14.90
N GLN A 293 36.21 -17.78 14.92
CA GLN A 293 36.35 -16.84 16.01
C GLN A 293 35.79 -15.46 15.67
N ARG A 294 35.79 -15.12 14.38
CA ARG A 294 35.35 -13.83 13.87
C ARG A 294 34.36 -14.02 12.73
N VAL A 295 33.35 -13.17 12.71
CA VAL A 295 32.31 -13.13 11.67
C VAL A 295 32.18 -11.71 11.16
N ILE A 296 32.31 -11.54 9.84
CA ILE A 296 32.13 -10.26 9.15
C ILE A 296 30.79 -10.31 8.41
N VAL A 297 29.87 -9.42 8.76
CA VAL A 297 28.58 -9.28 8.09
C VAL A 297 28.61 -8.04 7.20
N THR A 298 28.39 -8.19 5.89
CA THR A 298 28.38 -7.07 4.94
C THR A 298 27.19 -7.14 4.00
N GLU A 299 26.64 -6.00 3.63
CA GLU A 299 25.47 -5.92 2.75
C GLU A 299 25.80 -5.92 1.26
N ASN A 300 27.00 -5.50 0.90
CA ASN A 300 27.43 -5.45 -0.50
C ASN A 300 28.01 -6.79 -0.95
N LEU A 301 27.47 -7.35 -2.04
CA LEU A 301 27.88 -8.64 -2.57
C LEU A 301 29.34 -8.63 -3.05
N VAL A 302 29.78 -7.55 -3.68
CA VAL A 302 31.15 -7.47 -4.20
C VAL A 302 32.16 -7.40 -3.07
N ASN A 303 31.85 -6.63 -2.01
CA ASN A 303 32.65 -6.58 -0.80
C ASN A 303 32.73 -7.96 -0.14
N PHE A 304 31.59 -8.67 -0.01
CA PHE A 304 31.57 -10.05 0.50
C PHE A 304 32.46 -10.99 -0.30
N LEU A 305 32.44 -10.91 -1.63
CA LEU A 305 33.24 -11.75 -2.50
C LEU A 305 34.74 -11.35 -2.51
N ALA A 306 35.03 -10.06 -2.33
CA ALA A 306 36.39 -9.53 -2.40
C ALA A 306 37.19 -9.70 -1.12
N LEU A 307 36.55 -10.00 0.04
CA LEU A 307 37.28 -10.23 1.28
C LEU A 307 38.37 -11.28 1.12
N PRO A 308 39.61 -11.01 1.51
CA PRO A 308 40.73 -11.96 1.37
C PRO A 308 40.63 -13.10 2.38
N GLU A 309 41.52 -14.08 2.22
CA GLU A 309 41.68 -15.13 3.23
C GLU A 309 42.15 -14.55 4.55
N HIS A 310 41.51 -15.01 5.63
CA HIS A 310 41.86 -14.61 6.99
C HIS A 310 41.56 -15.76 7.99
N PRO A 311 42.54 -16.18 8.82
CA PRO A 311 42.38 -17.31 9.73
C PRO A 311 41.20 -17.12 10.68
N GLY A 312 40.49 -18.20 10.98
CA GLY A 312 39.41 -18.23 11.94
C GLY A 312 38.19 -17.33 11.61
N THR A 313 38.08 -16.86 10.35
CA THR A 313 37.07 -15.86 9.96
C THR A 313 36.05 -16.41 8.96
N LEU A 314 34.79 -16.02 9.17
CA LEU A 314 33.68 -16.27 8.28
C LEU A 314 33.08 -14.93 7.79
N ALA A 315 32.75 -14.84 6.51
CA ALA A 315 31.95 -13.73 5.99
C ALA A 315 30.49 -14.17 5.82
N ILE A 316 29.55 -13.29 6.16
CA ILE A 316 28.10 -13.47 5.91
C ILE A 316 27.63 -12.36 4.99
N TYR A 317 26.87 -12.72 3.95
CA TYR A 317 26.20 -11.78 3.06
C TYR A 317 24.85 -11.40 3.62
N GLY A 318 24.69 -10.15 4.03
CA GLY A 318 23.48 -9.56 4.62
C GLY A 318 22.57 -8.84 3.63
N GLY A 319 22.76 -9.04 2.30
CA GLY A 319 22.07 -8.30 1.25
C GLY A 319 20.56 -8.51 1.23
N GLY A 320 19.84 -7.44 1.48
CA GLY A 320 18.47 -7.23 1.01
C GLY A 320 17.30 -7.65 1.90
N TYR A 321 17.46 -8.48 2.95
CA TYR A 321 16.30 -9.02 3.67
C TYR A 321 16.31 -8.89 5.20
N GLY A 322 17.24 -8.16 5.76
CA GLY A 322 17.38 -8.02 7.22
C GLY A 322 17.88 -9.31 7.87
N PHE A 323 18.34 -9.19 9.13
CA PHE A 323 19.05 -10.26 9.82
C PHE A 323 18.14 -11.20 10.64
N SER A 324 16.84 -11.32 10.27
CA SER A 324 15.95 -12.30 10.89
C SER A 324 16.46 -13.73 10.71
N SER A 325 17.12 -14.01 9.58
CA SER A 325 17.74 -15.29 9.26
C SER A 325 18.89 -15.69 10.20
N LEU A 326 19.48 -14.73 10.90
CA LEU A 326 20.54 -14.97 11.89
C LEU A 326 20.02 -15.11 13.32
N ARG A 327 18.72 -14.90 13.57
CA ARG A 327 18.14 -14.85 14.92
C ARG A 327 18.46 -16.07 15.77
N ASP A 328 18.29 -17.25 15.17
CA ASP A 328 18.41 -18.52 15.90
C ASP A 328 19.84 -19.09 15.85
N ALA A 329 20.78 -18.40 15.18
CA ALA A 329 22.18 -18.77 15.09
C ALA A 329 22.90 -18.46 16.42
N GLY A 330 22.58 -19.23 17.47
CA GLY A 330 23.10 -19.02 18.84
C GLY A 330 24.62 -19.10 18.95
N TRP A 331 25.26 -19.85 18.05
CA TRP A 331 26.72 -19.99 18.00
C TRP A 331 27.47 -18.68 17.68
N LEU A 332 26.80 -17.73 17.01
CA LEU A 332 27.37 -16.39 16.76
C LEU A 332 27.73 -15.64 18.05
N ARG A 333 27.11 -15.98 19.19
CA ARG A 333 27.41 -15.36 20.49
C ARG A 333 28.80 -15.68 21.01
N SER A 334 29.41 -16.76 20.51
CA SER A 334 30.77 -17.16 20.87
C SER A 334 31.84 -16.58 19.94
N CYS A 335 31.42 -15.84 18.91
CA CYS A 335 32.30 -15.20 17.93
C CYS A 335 32.34 -13.69 18.12
N GLU A 336 33.44 -13.06 17.75
CA GLU A 336 33.47 -11.64 17.46
C GLU A 336 32.65 -11.37 16.18
N VAL A 337 31.55 -10.64 16.28
CA VAL A 337 30.72 -10.32 15.11
C VAL A 337 30.85 -8.85 14.80
N VAL A 338 31.34 -8.53 13.61
CA VAL A 338 31.45 -7.18 13.10
C VAL A 338 30.48 -6.99 11.92
N TYR A 339 29.81 -5.84 11.93
CA TYR A 339 28.88 -5.46 10.85
C TYR A 339 29.44 -4.26 10.09
N TRP A 340 29.47 -4.40 8.78
CA TRP A 340 29.80 -3.34 7.83
C TRP A 340 28.60 -3.07 6.93
N GLY A 341 27.90 -1.98 7.19
CA GLY A 341 26.77 -1.46 6.40
C GLY A 341 27.15 -0.19 5.64
N ASP A 342 26.20 0.33 4.86
CA ASP A 342 26.30 1.68 4.30
C ASP A 342 26.32 2.71 5.43
N LEU A 343 27.10 3.76 5.27
CA LEU A 343 27.16 4.85 6.25
C LEU A 343 26.08 5.88 5.92
N ASP A 344 24.84 5.52 6.27
CA ASP A 344 23.63 6.30 6.12
C ASP A 344 22.63 5.97 7.24
N THR A 345 21.46 6.63 7.26
CA THR A 345 20.48 6.42 8.33
C THR A 345 19.83 5.02 8.26
N HIS A 346 19.79 4.38 7.09
CA HIS A 346 19.29 3.01 6.92
C HIS A 346 20.30 1.97 7.42
N GLY A 347 21.60 2.13 7.15
CA GLY A 347 22.63 1.23 7.65
C GLY A 347 22.67 1.18 9.17
N PHE A 348 22.57 2.34 9.86
CA PHE A 348 22.43 2.38 11.32
C PHE A 348 21.14 1.71 11.83
N ARG A 349 20.03 1.84 11.11
CA ARG A 349 18.79 1.13 11.46
C ARG A 349 18.95 -0.39 11.32
N ILE A 350 19.66 -0.85 10.34
CA ILE A 350 19.95 -2.28 10.12
C ILE A 350 20.85 -2.80 11.24
N LEU A 351 21.88 -2.04 11.64
CA LEU A 351 22.73 -2.35 12.80
C LEU A 351 21.92 -2.46 14.09
N ASP A 352 21.02 -1.51 14.36
CA ASP A 352 20.13 -1.56 15.54
C ASP A 352 19.25 -2.81 15.53
N GLN A 353 18.73 -3.22 14.38
CA GLN A 353 17.96 -4.45 14.24
C GLN A 353 18.80 -5.71 14.43
N LEU A 354 20.04 -5.73 13.94
CA LEU A 354 20.95 -6.85 14.16
C LEU A 354 21.30 -6.99 15.65
N ARG A 355 21.54 -5.89 16.35
CA ARG A 355 21.79 -5.88 17.80
C ARG A 355 20.56 -6.26 18.63
N ALA A 356 19.35 -6.13 18.10
CA ALA A 356 18.15 -6.65 18.76
C ALA A 356 18.19 -8.18 18.90
N VAL A 357 18.95 -8.86 18.04
CA VAL A 357 19.11 -10.33 18.02
C VAL A 357 20.46 -10.74 18.63
N HIS A 358 21.52 -10.03 18.25
CA HIS A 358 22.90 -10.27 18.70
C HIS A 358 23.49 -8.99 19.29
N PRO A 359 23.26 -8.71 20.59
CA PRO A 359 23.64 -7.43 21.23
C PRO A 359 25.14 -7.11 21.22
N HIS A 360 25.99 -8.11 21.03
CA HIS A 360 27.44 -7.99 21.04
C HIS A 360 28.06 -7.56 19.70
N VAL A 361 27.25 -7.38 18.66
CA VAL A 361 27.73 -6.96 17.33
C VAL A 361 28.36 -5.58 17.40
N ALA A 362 29.60 -5.47 16.95
CA ALA A 362 30.29 -4.20 16.74
C ALA A 362 30.07 -3.70 15.31
N SER A 363 29.98 -2.38 15.11
CA SER A 363 30.07 -1.80 13.77
C SER A 363 31.53 -1.60 13.39
N VAL A 364 31.81 -1.63 12.10
CA VAL A 364 33.12 -1.27 11.56
C VAL A 364 32.91 -0.39 10.33
N LEU A 365 33.75 0.64 10.14
CA LEU A 365 33.64 1.59 9.03
C LEU A 365 32.34 2.43 9.01
N MET A 366 31.59 2.41 10.12
CA MET A 366 30.37 3.20 10.30
C MET A 366 30.61 4.35 11.29
N ASP A 367 31.76 4.98 11.20
CA ASP A 367 32.26 6.06 12.08
C ASP A 367 32.49 7.36 11.31
N GLU A 368 32.59 8.47 12.06
CA GLU A 368 32.81 9.79 11.50
C GLU A 368 34.15 9.89 10.76
N ALA A 369 35.20 9.23 11.24
CA ALA A 369 36.50 9.25 10.58
C ALA A 369 36.47 8.66 9.20
N THR A 370 35.75 7.54 9.03
CA THR A 370 35.51 6.91 7.73
C THR A 370 34.68 7.81 6.82
N LEU A 371 33.61 8.41 7.34
CA LEU A 371 32.75 9.34 6.58
C LEU A 371 33.57 10.54 6.05
N LEU A 372 34.33 11.20 6.92
CA LEU A 372 35.11 12.39 6.57
C LEU A 372 36.29 12.09 5.64
N ALA A 373 36.91 10.90 5.77
CA ALA A 373 38.03 10.47 4.91
C ALA A 373 37.62 10.20 3.47
N HIS A 374 36.29 10.05 3.21
CA HIS A 374 35.71 9.75 1.91
C HIS A 374 34.70 10.83 1.46
N ARG A 375 34.95 12.09 1.84
CA ARG A 375 34.01 13.20 1.57
C ARG A 375 33.76 13.42 0.07
N ASP A 376 34.69 13.11 -0.77
CA ASP A 376 34.64 13.19 -2.23
C ASP A 376 33.74 12.11 -2.87
N ALA A 377 33.40 11.07 -2.11
CA ALA A 377 32.56 9.95 -2.52
C ALA A 377 31.13 10.00 -1.94
N TRP A 378 30.77 11.09 -1.27
CA TRP A 378 29.43 11.21 -0.69
C TRP A 378 28.35 11.27 -1.77
N GLY A 379 27.32 10.45 -1.60
CA GLY A 379 26.07 10.48 -2.34
C GLY A 379 24.94 11.08 -1.52
N SER A 380 23.71 10.93 -2.01
CA SER A 380 22.50 11.37 -1.32
C SER A 380 21.60 10.18 -0.99
N GLU A 381 21.14 10.11 0.25
CA GLU A 381 20.15 9.13 0.71
C GLU A 381 18.75 9.56 0.25
N PRO A 382 18.02 8.76 -0.59
CA PRO A 382 16.74 9.19 -1.17
C PRO A 382 15.62 9.40 -0.14
N SER A 383 15.67 8.68 0.98
CA SER A 383 14.63 8.69 2.01
C SER A 383 15.22 8.41 3.39
N PRO A 384 15.85 9.39 4.05
CA PRO A 384 16.48 9.22 5.35
C PRO A 384 15.51 8.66 6.41
N SER A 385 15.99 7.69 7.19
CA SER A 385 15.21 7.09 8.27
C SER A 385 15.16 8.03 9.48
N ARG A 386 13.96 8.23 10.03
CA ARG A 386 13.73 9.01 11.27
C ARG A 386 13.37 8.10 12.45
N ALA A 387 13.72 6.82 12.40
CA ALA A 387 13.42 5.88 13.46
C ALA A 387 14.23 6.23 14.74
N ALA A 388 13.63 6.02 15.90
CA ALA A 388 14.37 6.08 17.17
C ALA A 388 15.16 4.78 17.32
N LEU A 389 16.50 4.87 17.26
CA LEU A 389 17.42 3.75 17.45
C LEU A 389 17.91 3.73 18.89
N THR A 390 17.83 2.58 19.55
CA THR A 390 18.11 2.46 21.00
C THR A 390 19.30 1.56 21.32
N ARG A 391 19.94 0.97 20.31
CA ARG A 391 21.04 0.01 20.46
C ARG A 391 22.34 0.46 19.80
N LEU A 392 22.44 1.73 19.45
CA LEU A 392 23.68 2.33 18.98
C LEU A 392 24.60 2.66 20.17
N THR A 393 25.91 2.62 19.94
CA THR A 393 26.86 3.22 20.87
C THR A 393 26.74 4.75 20.87
N ASP A 394 27.34 5.45 21.84
CA ASP A 394 27.27 6.92 21.89
C ASP A 394 27.89 7.56 20.63
N GLU A 395 29.01 7.00 20.13
CA GLU A 395 29.71 7.47 18.95
C GLU A 395 28.85 7.25 17.68
N GLU A 396 28.27 6.06 17.51
CA GLU A 396 27.36 5.75 16.41
C GLU A 396 26.09 6.63 16.43
N ALA A 397 25.55 6.87 17.63
CA ALA A 397 24.38 7.72 17.80
C ALA A 397 24.66 9.19 17.44
N ILE A 398 25.87 9.68 17.66
CA ILE A 398 26.30 11.01 17.23
C ILE A 398 26.29 11.08 15.69
N VAL A 399 26.95 10.13 15.01
CA VAL A 399 27.00 10.09 13.55
C VAL A 399 25.59 9.95 12.95
N PHE A 400 24.76 9.03 13.47
CA PHE A 400 23.37 8.84 13.05
C PHE A 400 22.54 10.13 13.16
N LYS A 401 22.65 10.84 14.30
CA LYS A 401 21.95 12.11 14.53
C LYS A 401 22.43 13.20 13.56
N SER A 402 23.75 13.31 13.38
CA SER A 402 24.32 14.30 12.47
C SER A 402 23.96 14.07 11.01
N LEU A 403 23.83 12.79 10.55
CA LEU A 403 23.28 12.44 9.25
C LEU A 403 21.80 12.84 9.14
N GLY A 404 21.00 12.54 10.18
CA GLY A 404 19.58 12.85 10.22
C GLY A 404 19.25 14.35 10.33
N ASN A 405 20.19 15.16 10.86
CA ASN A 405 20.08 16.61 11.01
C ASN A 405 20.69 17.39 9.83
N ASP A 406 21.25 16.70 8.84
CA ASP A 406 21.97 17.31 7.72
C ASP A 406 23.24 18.10 8.13
N ASP A 407 23.88 17.76 9.27
CA ASP A 407 25.07 18.47 9.81
C ASP A 407 26.28 18.34 8.85
N TYR A 408 26.37 17.26 8.09
CA TYR A 408 27.40 17.04 7.07
C TYR A 408 27.00 17.56 5.70
N GLY A 409 25.72 17.88 5.48
CA GLY A 409 25.10 18.27 4.21
C GLY A 409 23.77 17.54 4.03
N SER A 410 22.99 17.93 3.01
CA SER A 410 21.64 17.39 2.82
C SER A 410 21.66 15.92 2.46
N ALA A 411 21.04 15.08 3.31
CA ALA A 411 20.84 13.65 3.10
C ALA A 411 22.13 12.88 2.71
N VAL A 412 23.25 13.15 3.40
CA VAL A 412 24.55 12.52 3.09
C VAL A 412 24.50 11.02 3.28
N ARG A 413 25.09 10.29 2.32
CA ARG A 413 25.28 8.85 2.30
C ARG A 413 26.68 8.51 1.78
N LEU A 414 27.33 7.55 2.41
CA LEU A 414 28.54 6.90 1.89
C LEU A 414 28.26 5.39 1.74
N GLU A 415 28.19 4.94 0.50
CA GLU A 415 27.99 3.52 0.19
C GLU A 415 29.26 2.72 0.48
N GLN A 416 29.11 1.48 0.95
CA GLN A 416 30.22 0.59 1.30
C GLN A 416 31.23 0.44 0.14
N GLU A 417 30.75 0.39 -1.10
CA GLU A 417 31.60 0.18 -2.29
C GLU A 417 32.44 1.40 -2.65
N LEU A 418 32.13 2.59 -2.09
CA LEU A 418 32.87 3.83 -2.30
C LEU A 418 33.94 4.06 -1.23
N ILE A 419 34.00 3.22 -0.20
CA ILE A 419 35.07 3.24 0.78
C ILE A 419 36.32 2.60 0.16
N ARG A 420 37.45 3.30 0.24
CA ARG A 420 38.71 2.76 -0.29
C ARG A 420 39.04 1.40 0.33
N TRP A 421 39.40 0.44 -0.53
CA TRP A 421 39.58 -0.94 -0.12
C TRP A 421 40.71 -1.18 0.87
N ASP A 422 41.82 -0.45 0.74
CA ASP A 422 42.93 -0.45 1.70
C ASP A 422 42.48 0.01 3.07
N TRP A 423 41.72 1.14 3.14
CA TRP A 423 41.12 1.66 4.36
C TRP A 423 40.19 0.65 5.02
N ALA A 424 39.39 -0.04 4.22
CA ALA A 424 38.46 -1.04 4.70
C ALA A 424 39.17 -2.26 5.29
N LEU A 425 40.17 -2.81 4.56
CA LEU A 425 40.91 -4.00 5.00
C LEU A 425 41.66 -3.80 6.33
N GLU A 426 42.31 -2.65 6.51
CA GLU A 426 43.02 -2.32 7.77
C GLU A 426 42.11 -2.38 9.00
N ARG A 427 40.80 -2.16 8.83
CA ARG A 427 39.83 -2.12 9.94
C ARG A 427 39.01 -3.39 10.07
N LEU A 428 38.77 -4.05 8.96
CA LEU A 428 38.05 -5.33 8.91
C LEU A 428 38.90 -6.50 9.38
N LEU A 429 40.17 -6.47 9.04
CA LEU A 429 41.13 -7.57 9.25
C LEU A 429 42.42 -7.04 9.94
N PRO A 430 42.32 -6.53 11.16
CA PRO A 430 43.47 -5.96 11.89
C PRO A 430 44.53 -6.98 12.24
#